data_dfd09bfc4600754349751b8ae63def20
#
_entry.id   dfd09bfc4600754349751b8ae63def20
#
_cell.length_a   1.000
_cell.length_b   1.000
_cell.length_c   1.000
_cell.angle_alpha   90.00
_cell.angle_beta   90.00
_cell.angle_gamma   90.00
#
_symmetry.space_group_name_H-M   'P 1'
#
loop_
_entity.id
_entity.type
_entity.pdbx_description
1 polymer ?
#
loop_
_entity_poly.entity_id
_entity_poly.type
_entity_poly.pdbx_seq_one_letter_code
_entity_poly.pdbx_strand_id
1 'polypeptide(L)'
;MLKNDSYYAQLIIDNIKVIQKYLGNKTYDEFLNDEQLIDAVMFRLIQLIENIKNISTEFKEKNNHIPWGKIMGFRNGIVHEYGETDYTIVYETVTEDLDELRILFESIL
;
A
#
# COMPACT_ATOMS: atom_id res chain seq x y z
N MET A 1 -3.66 11.50 -22.34
CA MET A 1 -3.11 10.16 -22.13
C MET A 1 -4.12 9.30 -21.40
N LEU A 2 -4.41 8.14 -21.94
CA LEU A 2 -5.33 7.21 -21.28
C LEU A 2 -4.64 6.59 -20.06
N LYS A 3 -5.31 6.69 -18.91
CA LYS A 3 -4.87 6.02 -17.69
C LYS A 3 -5.36 4.57 -17.75
N ASN A 4 -4.44 3.64 -17.92
CA ASN A 4 -4.74 2.22 -18.01
C ASN A 4 -4.20 1.47 -16.78
N ASP A 5 -4.41 0.14 -16.77
CA ASP A 5 -3.98 -0.69 -15.65
C ASP A 5 -2.47 -0.62 -15.40
N SER A 6 -1.66 -0.57 -16.44
CA SER A 6 -0.21 -0.44 -16.30
C SER A 6 0.18 0.88 -15.63
N TYR A 7 -0.52 1.96 -15.95
CA TYR A 7 -0.31 3.26 -15.31
C TYR A 7 -0.57 3.17 -13.80
N TYR A 8 -1.71 2.60 -13.41
CA TYR A 8 -2.04 2.47 -11.98
C TYR A 8 -1.13 1.49 -11.26
N ALA A 9 -0.76 0.39 -11.91
CA ALA A 9 0.19 -0.57 -11.34
C ALA A 9 1.55 0.08 -11.07
N GLN A 10 2.02 0.93 -11.98
CA GLN A 10 3.26 1.65 -11.79
C GLN A 10 3.17 2.64 -10.62
N LEU A 11 2.05 3.35 -10.48
CA LEU A 11 1.84 4.24 -9.34
C LEU A 11 1.84 3.48 -8.01
N ILE A 12 1.27 2.26 -7.99
CA ILE A 12 1.29 1.41 -6.80
C ILE A 12 2.73 1.07 -6.43
N ILE A 13 3.54 0.64 -7.39
CA ILE A 13 4.96 0.34 -7.17
C ILE A 13 5.69 1.57 -6.64
N ASP A 14 5.46 2.74 -7.25
CA ASP A 14 6.12 3.98 -6.86
C ASP A 14 5.76 4.38 -5.43
N ASN A 15 4.49 4.25 -5.05
CA ASN A 15 4.04 4.54 -3.68
C ASN A 15 4.67 3.58 -2.66
N ILE A 16 4.79 2.30 -3.00
CA ILE A 16 5.47 1.33 -2.13
C ILE A 16 6.93 1.74 -1.91
N LYS A 17 7.62 2.09 -2.97
CA LYS A 17 9.03 2.51 -2.88
C LYS A 17 9.20 3.77 -2.04
N VAL A 18 8.29 4.74 -2.15
CA VAL A 18 8.32 5.95 -1.34
C VAL A 18 8.09 5.63 0.13
N ILE A 19 7.13 4.76 0.44
CA ILE A 19 6.86 4.32 1.82
C ILE A 19 8.11 3.65 2.40
N GLN A 20 8.74 2.76 1.64
CA GLN A 20 9.96 2.07 2.07
C GLN A 20 11.09 3.04 2.31
N LYS A 21 11.20 4.08 1.47
CA LYS A 21 12.21 5.13 1.63
C LYS A 21 11.98 5.93 2.92
N TYR A 22 10.72 6.30 3.21
CA TYR A 22 10.37 7.04 4.43
C TYR A 22 10.69 6.24 5.68
N LEU A 23 10.36 4.94 5.67
CA LEU A 23 10.60 4.07 6.81
C LEU A 23 12.09 3.81 7.04
N GLY A 24 12.86 3.62 5.95
CA GLY A 24 14.26 3.25 6.06
C GLY A 24 14.44 2.03 6.95
N ASN A 25 15.31 2.15 7.97
CA ASN A 25 15.55 1.09 8.95
C ASN A 25 14.91 1.40 10.31
N LYS A 26 13.88 2.22 10.34
CA LYS A 26 13.25 2.61 11.60
C LYS A 26 12.56 1.42 12.26
N THR A 27 12.78 1.29 13.57
CA THR A 27 12.13 0.28 14.38
C THR A 27 10.66 0.66 14.62
N TYR A 28 9.88 -0.31 15.12
CA TYR A 28 8.50 -0.07 15.51
C TYR A 28 8.36 1.09 16.49
N ASP A 29 9.21 1.11 17.52
CA ASP A 29 9.18 2.20 18.50
C ASP A 29 9.51 3.56 17.87
N GLU A 30 10.49 3.61 16.99
CA GLU A 30 10.83 4.83 16.27
C GLU A 30 9.68 5.30 15.39
N PHE A 31 9.00 4.37 14.72
CA PHE A 31 7.83 4.68 13.90
C PHE A 31 6.70 5.27 14.76
N LEU A 32 6.37 4.63 15.88
CA LEU A 32 5.29 5.08 16.76
C LEU A 32 5.53 6.47 17.36
N ASN A 33 6.79 6.85 17.54
CA ASN A 33 7.16 8.12 18.15
C ASN A 33 7.44 9.22 17.14
N ASP A 34 7.22 8.96 15.84
CA ASP A 34 7.45 9.92 14.76
C ASP A 34 6.13 10.26 14.07
N GLU A 35 5.45 11.27 14.56
CA GLU A 35 4.14 11.68 14.06
C GLU A 35 4.19 12.06 12.58
N GLN A 36 5.22 12.79 12.16
CA GLN A 36 5.38 13.17 10.74
C GLN A 36 5.55 11.95 9.85
N LEU A 37 6.32 10.97 10.31
CA LEU A 37 6.52 9.74 9.57
C LEU A 37 5.22 8.95 9.43
N ILE A 38 4.46 8.83 10.52
CA ILE A 38 3.15 8.17 10.51
C ILE A 38 2.25 8.84 9.47
N ASP A 39 2.14 10.16 9.51
CA ASP A 39 1.29 10.92 8.58
C ASP A 39 1.72 10.71 7.13
N ALA A 40 3.00 10.75 6.85
CA ALA A 40 3.53 10.57 5.51
C ALA A 40 3.26 9.16 4.99
N VAL A 41 3.48 8.15 5.82
CA VAL A 41 3.22 6.74 5.47
C VAL A 41 1.74 6.50 5.22
N MET A 42 0.88 7.00 6.10
CA MET A 42 -0.58 6.85 5.97
C MET A 42 -1.10 7.51 4.70
N PHE A 43 -0.61 8.72 4.38
CA PHE A 43 -1.01 9.40 3.16
C PHE A 43 -0.67 8.58 1.91
N ARG A 44 0.56 8.07 1.84
CA ARG A 44 1.00 7.26 0.71
C ARG A 44 0.26 5.93 0.62
N LEU A 45 -0.02 5.32 1.77
CA LEU A 45 -0.77 4.07 1.83
C LEU A 45 -2.19 4.24 1.31
N ILE A 46 -2.86 5.33 1.69
CA ILE A 46 -4.20 5.66 1.19
C ILE A 46 -4.17 5.88 -0.33
N GLN A 47 -3.18 6.60 -0.84
CA GLN A 47 -3.03 6.80 -2.29
C GLN A 47 -2.80 5.49 -3.04
N LEU A 48 -1.96 4.63 -2.50
CA LEU A 48 -1.70 3.30 -3.05
C LEU A 48 -3.01 2.52 -3.20
N ILE A 49 -3.81 2.50 -2.14
CA ILE A 49 -5.08 1.77 -2.11
C ILE A 49 -6.07 2.37 -3.12
N GLU A 50 -6.13 3.69 -3.24
CA GLU A 50 -6.99 4.33 -4.23
C GLU A 50 -6.56 3.98 -5.67
N ASN A 51 -5.27 3.85 -5.93
CA ASN A 51 -4.79 3.37 -7.23
C ASN A 51 -5.21 1.93 -7.50
N ILE A 52 -5.23 1.08 -6.47
CA ILE A 52 -5.72 -0.30 -6.61
C ILE A 52 -7.20 -0.33 -7.01
N LYS A 53 -8.01 0.58 -6.48
CA LYS A 53 -9.42 0.69 -6.85
C LYS A 53 -9.62 1.03 -8.32
N ASN A 54 -8.66 1.69 -8.94
CA ASN A 54 -8.71 2.08 -10.34
C ASN A 54 -8.24 0.97 -11.30
N ILE A 55 -7.68 -0.11 -10.79
CA ILE A 55 -7.31 -1.27 -11.59
C ILE A 55 -8.60 -1.96 -12.05
N SER A 56 -8.65 -2.36 -13.33
CA SER A 56 -9.84 -3.00 -13.90
C SER A 56 -10.08 -4.39 -13.32
N THR A 57 -11.34 -4.80 -13.32
CA THR A 57 -11.73 -6.16 -12.92
C THR A 57 -11.05 -7.20 -13.78
N GLU A 58 -10.96 -6.94 -15.10
CA GLU A 58 -10.28 -7.83 -16.04
C GLU A 58 -8.82 -8.06 -15.67
N PHE A 59 -8.08 -7.00 -15.33
CA PHE A 59 -6.69 -7.10 -14.91
C PHE A 59 -6.55 -7.89 -13.61
N LYS A 60 -7.47 -7.66 -12.66
CA LYS A 60 -7.47 -8.39 -11.39
C LYS A 60 -7.72 -9.87 -11.59
N GLU A 61 -8.61 -10.23 -12.49
CA GLU A 61 -8.91 -11.63 -12.82
C GLU A 61 -7.72 -12.32 -13.49
N LYS A 62 -7.03 -11.63 -14.40
CA LYS A 62 -5.82 -12.14 -15.04
C LYS A 62 -4.66 -12.32 -14.08
N ASN A 63 -4.63 -11.56 -12.99
CA ASN A 63 -3.54 -11.56 -12.03
C ASN A 63 -4.08 -11.91 -10.64
N ASN A 64 -4.89 -12.97 -10.56
CA ASN A 64 -5.57 -13.37 -9.33
C ASN A 64 -4.65 -13.94 -8.25
N HIS A 65 -3.37 -14.12 -8.55
CA HIS A 65 -2.36 -14.47 -7.55
C HIS A 65 -2.03 -13.30 -6.62
N ILE A 66 -2.39 -12.08 -7.01
CA ILE A 66 -2.26 -10.90 -6.16
C ILE A 66 -3.45 -10.89 -5.18
N PRO A 67 -3.22 -10.70 -3.87
CA PRO A 67 -4.28 -10.79 -2.85
C PRO A 67 -5.14 -9.53 -2.79
N TRP A 68 -5.90 -9.26 -3.83
CA TRP A 68 -6.73 -8.05 -3.97
C TRP A 68 -7.69 -7.84 -2.80
N GLY A 69 -8.37 -8.92 -2.39
CA GLY A 69 -9.33 -8.85 -1.29
C GLY A 69 -8.70 -8.47 0.04
N LYS A 70 -7.52 -9.02 0.33
CA LYS A 70 -6.77 -8.70 1.54
C LYS A 70 -6.37 -7.22 1.58
N ILE A 71 -5.92 -6.69 0.43
CA ILE A 71 -5.51 -5.29 0.32
C ILE A 71 -6.71 -4.37 0.54
N MET A 72 -7.85 -4.66 -0.07
CA MET A 72 -9.06 -3.84 0.10
C MET A 72 -9.64 -3.96 1.51
N GLY A 73 -9.51 -5.12 2.14
CA GLY A 73 -9.89 -5.30 3.55
C GLY A 73 -9.06 -4.42 4.47
N PHE A 74 -7.78 -4.34 4.21
CA PHE A 74 -6.87 -3.46 4.97
C PHE A 74 -7.29 -2.00 4.83
N ARG A 75 -7.62 -1.56 3.61
CA ARG A 75 -8.13 -0.21 3.35
C ARG A 75 -9.36 0.10 4.18
N ASN A 76 -10.31 -0.84 4.26
CA ASN A 76 -11.53 -0.64 5.01
C ASN A 76 -11.23 -0.42 6.51
N GLY A 77 -10.30 -1.18 7.07
CA GLY A 77 -9.86 -1.00 8.45
C GLY A 77 -9.26 0.38 8.70
N ILE A 78 -8.45 0.89 7.79
CA ILE A 78 -7.84 2.22 7.92
C ILE A 78 -8.87 3.34 7.82
N VAL A 79 -9.75 3.27 6.81
CA VAL A 79 -10.65 4.39 6.48
C VAL A 79 -11.85 4.47 7.41
N HIS A 80 -12.43 3.31 7.79
CA HIS A 80 -13.66 3.26 8.57
C HIS A 80 -13.44 3.34 10.08
N GLU A 81 -12.25 3.02 10.54
CA GLU A 81 -11.87 3.09 11.95
C GLU A 81 -10.93 4.27 12.21
N TYR A 82 -11.18 5.36 11.51
CA TYR A 82 -10.39 6.58 11.66
C TYR A 82 -10.45 7.06 13.11
N GLY A 83 -9.33 7.11 13.77
CA GLY A 83 -9.23 7.40 15.20
C GLY A 83 -8.99 6.17 16.07
N GLU A 84 -9.24 4.98 15.52
CA GLU A 84 -8.94 3.70 16.17
C GLU A 84 -7.93 2.89 15.35
N THR A 85 -7.15 3.56 14.48
CA THR A 85 -6.16 2.90 13.64
C THR A 85 -5.12 2.19 14.50
N ASP A 86 -4.96 0.90 14.27
CA ASP A 86 -3.93 0.11 14.93
C ASP A 86 -2.61 0.26 14.17
N TYR A 87 -1.73 1.10 14.67
CA TYR A 87 -0.45 1.36 14.03
C TYR A 87 0.52 0.17 14.06
N THR A 88 0.27 -0.81 14.93
CA THR A 88 1.01 -2.08 14.88
C THR A 88 0.73 -2.80 13.57
N ILE A 89 -0.56 -2.88 13.20
CA ILE A 89 -0.96 -3.49 11.93
C ILE A 89 -0.40 -2.71 10.75
N VAL A 90 -0.43 -1.38 10.82
CA VAL A 90 0.14 -0.53 9.77
C VAL A 90 1.63 -0.81 9.60
N TYR A 91 2.39 -0.82 10.70
CA TYR A 91 3.84 -1.07 10.64
C TYR A 91 4.16 -2.44 10.07
N GLU A 92 3.46 -3.49 10.51
CA GLU A 92 3.66 -4.84 9.98
C GLU A 92 3.35 -4.90 8.48
N THR A 93 2.27 -4.26 8.05
CA THR A 93 1.88 -4.23 6.65
C THR A 93 2.93 -3.55 5.79
N VAL A 94 3.41 -2.37 6.21
CA VAL A 94 4.35 -1.59 5.39
C VAL A 94 5.76 -2.17 5.41
N THR A 95 6.13 -2.93 6.43
CA THR A 95 7.46 -3.54 6.50
C THR A 95 7.51 -4.94 5.90
N GLU A 96 6.42 -5.69 5.91
CA GLU A 96 6.39 -7.08 5.45
C GLU A 96 5.59 -7.25 4.16
N ASP A 97 4.32 -6.86 4.18
CA ASP A 97 3.38 -7.16 3.10
C ASP A 97 3.64 -6.32 1.84
N LEU A 98 4.06 -5.07 1.99
CA LEU A 98 4.26 -4.20 0.84
C LEU A 98 5.45 -4.62 -0.03
N ASP A 99 6.50 -5.16 0.57
CA ASP A 99 7.64 -5.61 -0.22
C ASP A 99 7.24 -6.80 -1.12
N GLU A 100 6.50 -7.74 -0.57
CA GLU A 100 5.96 -8.86 -1.32
C GLU A 100 5.02 -8.37 -2.44
N LEU A 101 4.16 -7.41 -2.13
CA LEU A 101 3.25 -6.84 -3.11
C LEU A 101 4.01 -6.15 -4.25
N ARG A 102 5.06 -5.40 -3.91
CA ARG A 102 5.91 -4.74 -4.92
C ARG A 102 6.51 -5.75 -5.89
N ILE A 103 7.03 -6.85 -5.37
CA ILE A 103 7.61 -7.91 -6.18
C ILE A 103 6.57 -8.49 -7.15
N LEU A 104 5.35 -8.74 -6.65
CA LEU A 104 4.26 -9.27 -7.47
C LEU A 104 3.88 -8.30 -8.60
N PHE A 105 3.74 -7.00 -8.30
CA PHE A 105 3.42 -6.01 -9.31
C PHE A 105 4.54 -5.83 -10.33
N GLU A 106 5.79 -5.82 -9.90
CA GLU A 106 6.93 -5.71 -10.81
C GLU A 106 7.01 -6.90 -11.77
N SER A 107 6.57 -8.07 -11.34
CA SER A 107 6.60 -9.28 -12.17
C SER A 107 5.61 -9.27 -13.33
N ILE A 108 4.58 -8.43 -13.26
CA ILE A 108 3.51 -8.39 -14.27
C ILE A 108 3.56 -7.16 -15.18
N LEU A 109 4.55 -6.30 -14.99
CA LEU A 109 4.74 -5.12 -15.86
C LEU A 109 5.80 -5.34 -16.91
#